data_df43cd1aea1645918db33f4a063637a2
#
_entry.id   df43cd1aea1645918db33f4a063637a2
#
_cell.length_a   1.000
_cell.length_b   1.000
_cell.length_c   1.000
_cell.angle_alpha   90.00
_cell.angle_beta   90.00
_cell.angle_gamma   90.00
#
_symmetry.space_group_name_H-M   'P 1'
#
loop_
_entity.id
_entity.type
_entity.pdbx_description
1 polymer ?
#
loop_
_entity_poly.entity_id
_entity_poly.type
_entity_poly.pdbx_seq_one_letter_code
_entity_poly.pdbx_strand_id
1 'polypeptide(L)'
;MRKKFLSVFIAMLLIMNCFPLSVIAEFEGSTDPIEVFLEEGFADKITVEDKEYDGKLTAIVHCEDVTLINANTMEPVAGYDVYLACNGEFERKDASDEQNKVTVSKFCLEGNDRNKFKLSGNYDVVEKYAYITPKELKVIPKETWIYYGQAIPENFEYTVEQPEEYNVDLNVKIAVQGEPKNIGEYDYVILEQTSDNPNYIGKISESSKFRIKEYSPEEKYLLNDETYYSNHAKLTAPDGFEISSDGNNFSNYIIVTSLDKGTQPFVVCDG
;
A
#
# COMPACT_ATOMS: atom_id res chain seq x y z
N MET A 1 9.30 17.19 4.24
CA MET A 1 9.19 15.95 3.47
C MET A 1 10.35 15.68 2.47
N ARG A 2 11.02 16.69 1.87
CA ARG A 2 12.14 16.44 0.92
C ARG A 2 13.46 15.91 1.53
N LYS A 3 13.70 16.08 2.83
CA LYS A 3 14.97 15.66 3.48
C LYS A 3 15.00 14.17 3.86
N LYS A 4 13.86 13.53 4.09
CA LYS A 4 13.78 12.08 4.42
C LYS A 4 14.00 11.18 3.19
N PHE A 5 13.57 11.62 2.00
CA PHE A 5 13.78 10.86 0.76
C PHE A 5 15.25 10.80 0.33
N LEU A 6 16.02 11.82 0.65
CA LEU A 6 17.45 11.86 0.29
C LEU A 6 18.26 10.89 1.17
N SER A 7 17.91 10.71 2.42
CA SER A 7 18.58 9.79 3.35
C SER A 7 18.41 8.32 2.91
N VAL A 8 17.18 7.92 2.52
CA VAL A 8 16.90 6.55 2.04
C VAL A 8 17.66 6.23 0.74
N PHE A 9 17.81 7.21 -0.15
CA PHE A 9 18.55 6.99 -1.40
C PHE A 9 20.05 6.84 -1.18
N ILE A 10 20.62 7.53 -0.19
CA ILE A 10 22.02 7.44 0.18
C ILE A 10 22.32 6.09 0.85
N ALA A 11 21.43 5.61 1.73
CA ALA A 11 21.56 4.30 2.36
C ALA A 11 21.48 3.16 1.32
N MET A 12 20.63 3.27 0.30
CA MET A 12 20.49 2.25 -0.75
C MET A 12 21.71 2.19 -1.69
N LEU A 13 22.45 3.30 -1.86
CA LEU A 13 23.70 3.31 -2.66
C LEU A 13 24.91 2.77 -1.87
N LEU A 14 24.87 2.81 -0.53
CA LEU A 14 25.97 2.36 0.33
C LEU A 14 26.09 0.83 0.42
N ILE A 15 25.01 0.10 0.19
CA ILE A 15 25.00 -1.37 0.25
C ILE A 15 25.83 -2.03 -0.86
N MET A 16 26.13 -1.33 -1.97
CA MET A 16 26.84 -1.91 -3.10
C MET A 16 28.39 -1.80 -3.02
N ASN A 17 28.96 -1.10 -2.04
CA ASN A 17 30.38 -0.73 -2.08
C ASN A 17 31.29 -1.37 -1.02
N CYS A 18 30.86 -2.38 -0.28
CA CYS A 18 31.76 -3.15 0.59
C CYS A 18 32.65 -4.18 -0.16
N PHE A 19 32.78 -4.06 -1.51
CA PHE A 19 33.81 -4.78 -2.25
C PHE A 19 35.04 -3.88 -2.45
N PRO A 20 36.24 -4.35 -2.12
CA PRO A 20 37.44 -3.55 -2.31
C PRO A 20 37.71 -3.35 -3.79
N LEU A 21 37.33 -2.20 -4.33
CA LEU A 21 37.94 -1.73 -5.58
C LEU A 21 39.28 -1.16 -5.19
N SER A 22 40.36 -1.93 -5.42
CA SER A 22 41.71 -1.45 -5.28
C SER A 22 41.99 -0.39 -6.38
N VAL A 23 41.70 0.86 -6.05
CA VAL A 23 42.29 1.99 -6.79
C VAL A 23 43.54 2.38 -6.03
N ILE A 24 44.69 2.01 -6.59
CA ILE A 24 46.01 2.49 -6.18
C ILE A 24 46.06 3.99 -6.53
N ALA A 25 45.82 4.85 -5.56
CA ALA A 25 46.27 6.22 -5.58
C ALA A 25 47.55 6.27 -4.75
N GLU A 26 48.68 6.51 -5.39
CA GLU A 26 49.96 6.80 -4.72
C GLU A 26 49.75 8.02 -3.81
N PHE A 27 49.70 7.77 -2.51
CA PHE A 27 49.75 8.81 -1.50
C PHE A 27 51.17 8.86 -0.94
N GLU A 28 51.94 9.87 -1.37
CA GLU A 28 53.21 10.19 -0.75
C GLU A 28 52.97 10.79 0.63
N GLY A 29 53.24 9.99 1.61
CA GLY A 29 53.16 10.37 3.02
C GLY A 29 52.76 9.16 3.88
N SER A 30 53.70 8.27 4.13
CA SER A 30 53.52 7.11 5.02
C SER A 30 53.29 7.58 6.42
N THR A 31 52.04 7.80 6.77
CA THR A 31 51.60 7.64 8.12
C THR A 31 50.71 6.38 8.13
N ASP A 32 51.13 5.37 8.90
CA ASP A 32 50.30 4.20 9.13
C ASP A 32 48.87 4.67 9.54
N PRO A 33 47.83 4.01 9.02
CA PRO A 33 46.48 4.41 9.40
C PRO A 33 46.28 4.40 10.93
N ILE A 34 45.60 5.39 11.44
CA ILE A 34 45.26 5.50 12.84
C ILE A 34 44.33 4.32 13.20
N GLU A 35 44.79 3.49 14.14
CA GLU A 35 43.93 2.42 14.64
C GLU A 35 42.79 2.98 15.49
N VAL A 36 41.58 2.51 15.23
CA VAL A 36 40.37 2.88 15.98
C VAL A 36 39.62 1.62 16.42
N PHE A 37 38.92 1.69 17.52
CA PHE A 37 38.02 0.66 17.98
C PHE A 37 36.65 1.27 18.28
N LEU A 38 35.63 0.42 18.38
CA LEU A 38 34.27 0.84 18.71
C LEU A 38 34.18 1.07 20.25
N GLU A 39 33.43 2.06 20.66
CA GLU A 39 33.15 2.32 22.06
C GLU A 39 32.51 1.13 22.76
N GLU A 40 32.64 1.05 24.07
CA GLU A 40 31.96 0.03 24.87
C GLU A 40 30.43 0.21 24.76
N GLY A 41 29.70 -0.89 24.57
CA GLY A 41 28.25 -0.83 24.37
C GLY A 41 27.78 -0.38 22.97
N PHE A 42 28.70 -0.30 22.00
CA PHE A 42 28.40 0.12 20.63
C PHE A 42 27.17 -0.58 20.03
N ALA A 43 26.94 -1.84 20.40
CA ALA A 43 25.82 -2.61 19.93
C ALA A 43 24.46 -1.95 20.26
N ASP A 44 24.36 -1.23 21.38
CA ASP A 44 23.11 -0.56 21.79
C ASP A 44 22.78 0.65 20.92
N LYS A 45 23.79 1.24 20.29
CA LYS A 45 23.63 2.38 19.36
C LYS A 45 23.24 1.97 17.95
N ILE A 46 23.37 0.69 17.63
CA ILE A 46 22.95 0.16 16.34
C ILE A 46 21.44 0.00 16.35
N THR A 47 20.76 0.57 15.35
CA THR A 47 19.33 0.44 15.15
C THR A 47 19.01 -0.16 13.79
N VAL A 48 17.87 -0.80 13.69
CA VAL A 48 17.37 -1.42 12.46
C VAL A 48 15.97 -0.89 12.18
N GLU A 49 15.70 -0.57 10.92
CA GLU A 49 14.38 -0.12 10.50
C GLU A 49 13.47 -1.32 10.19
N ASP A 50 12.18 -1.15 10.52
CA ASP A 50 11.13 -1.99 9.94
C ASP A 50 11.05 -1.74 8.44
N LYS A 51 10.66 -2.75 7.66
CA LYS A 51 10.49 -2.57 6.23
C LYS A 51 9.19 -3.18 5.72
N GLU A 52 8.73 -2.68 4.58
CA GLU A 52 7.71 -3.35 3.79
C GLU A 52 8.33 -4.54 3.03
N TYR A 53 7.57 -5.60 2.85
CA TYR A 53 8.00 -6.78 2.12
C TYR A 53 8.50 -6.44 0.70
N ASP A 54 9.71 -6.85 0.41
CA ASP A 54 10.39 -6.68 -0.88
C ASP A 54 11.01 -7.98 -1.43
N GLY A 55 10.78 -9.10 -0.74
CA GLY A 55 11.31 -10.42 -1.08
C GLY A 55 12.80 -10.61 -0.77
N LYS A 56 13.47 -9.64 -0.14
CA LYS A 56 14.90 -9.68 0.17
C LYS A 56 15.15 -9.80 1.67
N LEU A 57 16.30 -10.37 2.01
CA LEU A 57 16.76 -10.46 3.40
C LEU A 57 17.46 -9.18 3.89
N THR A 58 17.82 -8.26 3.01
CA THR A 58 18.57 -7.05 3.37
C THR A 58 17.78 -6.19 4.34
N ALA A 59 18.42 -5.78 5.44
CA ALA A 59 17.90 -4.82 6.41
C ALA A 59 18.59 -3.45 6.25
N ILE A 60 17.87 -2.39 6.60
CA ILE A 60 18.44 -1.04 6.74
C ILE A 60 18.92 -0.93 8.19
N VAL A 61 20.22 -0.69 8.36
CA VAL A 61 20.87 -0.61 9.66
C VAL A 61 21.53 0.75 9.80
N HIS A 62 21.36 1.36 10.95
CA HIS A 62 21.99 2.62 11.35
C HIS A 62 23.02 2.33 12.40
N CYS A 63 24.26 2.66 12.12
CA CYS A 63 25.40 2.50 13.03
C CYS A 63 26.34 3.72 13.01
N GLU A 64 25.94 4.80 12.34
CA GLU A 64 26.69 6.06 12.24
C GLU A 64 26.86 6.80 13.58
N ASP A 65 25.99 6.55 14.55
CA ASP A 65 26.03 7.12 15.89
C ASP A 65 27.02 6.39 16.82
N VAL A 66 27.63 5.29 16.37
CA VAL A 66 28.66 4.58 17.12
C VAL A 66 29.95 5.40 17.12
N THR A 67 30.46 5.67 18.33
CA THR A 67 31.67 6.45 18.48
C THR A 67 32.92 5.60 18.21
N LEU A 68 33.78 6.13 17.34
CA LEU A 68 35.09 5.57 17.07
C LEU A 68 36.10 6.12 18.07
N ILE A 69 36.85 5.25 18.75
CA ILE A 69 37.86 5.62 19.76
C ILE A 69 39.25 5.42 19.16
N ASN A 70 40.09 6.44 19.20
CA ASN A 70 41.47 6.36 18.75
C ASN A 70 42.27 5.48 19.73
N ALA A 71 42.89 4.42 19.21
CA ALA A 71 43.62 3.45 20.01
C ALA A 71 44.84 4.02 20.75
N ASN A 72 45.42 5.10 20.26
CA ASN A 72 46.63 5.70 20.86
C ASN A 72 46.29 6.71 21.97
N THR A 73 45.22 7.46 21.80
CA THR A 73 44.83 8.54 22.72
C THR A 73 43.75 8.14 23.68
N MET A 74 43.03 7.08 23.39
CA MET A 74 41.82 6.62 24.13
C MET A 74 40.69 7.66 24.12
N GLU A 75 40.69 8.58 23.14
CA GLU A 75 39.72 9.64 22.99
C GLU A 75 38.85 9.41 21.76
N PRO A 76 37.62 9.94 21.72
CA PRO A 76 36.78 9.90 20.51
C PRO A 76 37.46 10.54 19.32
N VAL A 77 37.29 9.93 18.14
CA VAL A 77 37.75 10.52 16.90
C VAL A 77 36.84 11.72 16.56
N ALA A 78 37.44 12.89 16.47
CA ALA A 78 36.73 14.13 16.16
C ALA A 78 37.38 14.92 15.01
N GLY A 79 36.58 15.66 14.25
CA GLY A 79 37.08 16.52 13.17
C GLY A 79 37.41 15.80 11.86
N TYR A 80 37.02 14.53 11.73
CA TYR A 80 37.17 13.71 10.53
C TYR A 80 35.80 13.22 10.06
N ASP A 81 35.65 13.11 8.76
CA ASP A 81 34.50 12.47 8.12
C ASP A 81 34.75 10.96 8.03
N VAL A 82 34.58 10.28 9.15
CA VAL A 82 34.71 8.83 9.27
C VAL A 82 33.69 8.30 10.26
N TYR A 83 32.99 7.23 9.87
CA TYR A 83 31.96 6.59 10.69
C TYR A 83 31.91 5.08 10.46
N LEU A 84 31.24 4.38 11.37
CA LEU A 84 31.01 2.95 11.25
C LEU A 84 29.90 2.69 10.20
N ALA A 85 30.13 1.69 9.36
CA ALA A 85 29.15 1.11 8.47
C ALA A 85 29.04 -0.41 8.73
N CYS A 86 27.89 -0.98 8.45
CA CYS A 86 27.64 -2.40 8.69
C CYS A 86 26.54 -2.92 7.75
N ASN A 87 26.43 -4.25 7.63
CA ASN A 87 25.37 -4.91 6.90
C ASN A 87 24.40 -5.57 7.88
N GLY A 88 23.10 -5.52 7.53
CA GLY A 88 22.06 -6.25 8.24
C GLY A 88 21.33 -7.22 7.33
N GLU A 89 21.05 -8.42 7.85
CA GLU A 89 20.28 -9.42 7.14
C GLU A 89 19.20 -9.99 8.07
N PHE A 90 17.95 -9.98 7.61
CA PHE A 90 16.84 -10.66 8.27
C PHE A 90 17.02 -12.18 8.19
N GLU A 91 16.61 -12.88 9.22
CA GLU A 91 16.61 -14.35 9.24
C GLU A 91 15.56 -14.93 8.28
N ARG A 92 14.41 -14.28 8.17
CA ARG A 92 13.31 -14.65 7.26
C ARG A 92 12.96 -13.46 6.37
N LYS A 93 12.57 -13.74 5.14
CA LYS A 93 12.17 -12.69 4.18
C LYS A 93 10.68 -12.35 4.23
N ASP A 94 9.86 -13.21 4.83
CA ASP A 94 8.41 -13.11 4.79
C ASP A 94 7.90 -12.16 5.87
N ALA A 95 6.81 -11.46 5.53
CA ALA A 95 6.11 -10.58 6.46
C ALA A 95 5.49 -11.38 7.62
N SER A 96 5.45 -10.78 8.80
CA SER A 96 4.92 -11.40 10.01
C SER A 96 4.54 -10.33 11.03
N ASP A 97 3.54 -10.63 11.86
CA ASP A 97 3.18 -9.83 13.04
C ASP A 97 4.21 -9.94 14.17
N GLU A 98 5.16 -10.89 14.06
CA GLU A 98 6.25 -11.06 15.00
C GLU A 98 7.51 -10.39 14.47
N GLN A 99 8.30 -9.84 15.39
CA GLN A 99 9.62 -9.33 15.06
C GLN A 99 10.50 -10.44 14.48
N ASN A 100 11.22 -10.08 13.44
CA ASN A 100 12.18 -10.94 12.77
C ASN A 100 13.59 -10.58 13.26
N LYS A 101 14.38 -11.57 13.54
CA LYS A 101 15.77 -11.38 13.92
C LYS A 101 16.57 -10.84 12.76
N VAL A 102 17.39 -9.82 13.05
CA VAL A 102 18.34 -9.22 12.10
C VAL A 102 19.75 -9.45 12.60
N THR A 103 20.56 -10.08 11.79
CA THR A 103 21.99 -10.25 12.04
C THR A 103 22.77 -9.10 11.44
N VAL A 104 23.37 -8.26 12.29
CA VAL A 104 24.25 -7.15 11.88
C VAL A 104 25.69 -7.63 11.89
N SER A 105 26.39 -7.43 10.79
CA SER A 105 27.76 -7.95 10.60
C SER A 105 28.55 -7.08 9.61
N LYS A 106 29.79 -7.49 9.31
CA LYS A 106 30.69 -6.85 8.34
C LYS A 106 30.92 -5.37 8.65
N PHE A 107 31.28 -5.10 9.89
CA PHE A 107 31.62 -3.77 10.34
C PHE A 107 32.83 -3.22 9.58
N CYS A 108 32.71 -2.03 9.01
CA CYS A 108 33.74 -1.35 8.25
C CYS A 108 33.68 0.18 8.48
N LEU A 109 34.71 0.90 8.09
CA LEU A 109 34.73 2.35 8.14
C LEU A 109 34.35 2.94 6.79
N GLU A 110 33.49 3.96 6.82
CA GLU A 110 33.07 4.75 5.68
C GLU A 110 33.33 6.24 5.94
N GLY A 111 33.14 7.10 4.93
CA GLY A 111 33.42 8.53 4.96
C GLY A 111 34.62 8.94 4.13
N ASN A 112 34.81 10.25 3.92
CA ASN A 112 35.87 10.78 3.08
C ASN A 112 37.29 10.56 3.66
N ASP A 113 37.36 10.47 5.00
CA ASP A 113 38.62 10.28 5.73
C ASP A 113 38.91 8.82 6.09
N ARG A 114 38.06 7.86 5.67
CA ARG A 114 38.17 6.43 6.03
C ARG A 114 39.59 5.84 5.83
N ASN A 115 40.29 6.28 4.78
CA ASN A 115 41.63 5.77 4.46
C ASN A 115 42.72 6.18 5.47
N LYS A 116 42.43 7.17 6.32
CA LYS A 116 43.32 7.59 7.41
C LYS A 116 43.22 6.70 8.66
N PHE A 117 42.23 5.82 8.66
CA PHE A 117 41.85 5.00 9.84
C PHE A 117 41.80 3.52 9.49
N LYS A 118 42.02 2.71 10.50
CA LYS A 118 41.89 1.25 10.43
C LYS A 118 41.08 0.77 11.65
N LEU A 119 39.99 0.11 11.36
CA LEU A 119 39.19 -0.52 12.42
C LEU A 119 39.97 -1.69 13.01
N SER A 120 40.32 -1.60 14.29
CA SER A 120 41.01 -2.62 15.08
C SER A 120 40.00 -3.37 15.93
N GLY A 121 40.26 -4.66 16.13
CA GLY A 121 39.40 -5.54 16.90
C GLY A 121 38.63 -6.52 16.01
N ASN A 122 38.15 -7.56 16.65
CA ASN A 122 37.25 -8.53 16.03
C ASN A 122 35.88 -8.34 16.65
N TYR A 123 34.95 -7.86 15.86
CA TYR A 123 33.59 -7.58 16.34
C TYR A 123 32.68 -8.72 15.93
N ASP A 124 32.06 -9.32 16.94
CA ASP A 124 31.07 -10.36 16.74
C ASP A 124 29.80 -9.77 16.10
N VAL A 125 28.98 -10.64 15.55
CA VAL A 125 27.68 -10.24 15.03
C VAL A 125 26.82 -9.65 16.15
N VAL A 126 26.04 -8.61 15.81
CA VAL A 126 25.05 -8.01 16.70
C VAL A 126 23.68 -8.48 16.26
N GLU A 127 22.87 -8.96 17.21
CA GLU A 127 21.50 -9.35 16.95
C GLU A 127 20.56 -8.20 17.29
N LYS A 128 19.69 -7.87 16.34
CA LYS A 128 18.61 -6.89 16.44
C LYS A 128 17.29 -7.49 15.99
N TYR A 129 16.22 -6.77 16.17
CA TYR A 129 14.87 -7.21 15.81
C TYR A 129 14.12 -6.08 15.13
N ALA A 130 13.42 -6.39 14.03
CA ALA A 130 12.59 -5.46 13.29
C ALA A 130 11.44 -6.21 12.61
N TYR A 131 10.41 -5.50 12.16
CA TYR A 131 9.29 -6.08 11.46
C TYR A 131 9.51 -6.06 9.95
N ILE A 132 8.97 -7.08 9.28
CA ILE A 132 8.68 -7.03 7.85
C ILE A 132 7.17 -6.97 7.74
N THR A 133 6.65 -5.82 7.34
CA THR A 133 5.20 -5.62 7.16
C THR A 133 4.75 -6.09 5.77
N PRO A 134 3.50 -6.57 5.63
CA PRO A 134 2.98 -6.92 4.32
C PRO A 134 2.98 -5.72 3.36
N LYS A 135 3.22 -6.01 2.09
CA LYS A 135 3.11 -5.01 1.03
C LYS A 135 1.65 -4.76 0.67
N GLU A 136 1.24 -3.48 0.66
CA GLU A 136 -0.09 -3.09 0.25
C GLU A 136 -0.28 -3.24 -1.26
N LEU A 137 -1.31 -3.97 -1.68
CA LEU A 137 -1.76 -4.07 -3.07
C LEU A 137 -3.13 -3.39 -3.21
N LYS A 138 -3.26 -2.59 -4.25
CA LYS A 138 -4.45 -1.78 -4.47
C LYS A 138 -5.57 -2.62 -5.08
N VAL A 139 -6.68 -2.69 -4.36
CA VAL A 139 -7.89 -3.40 -4.77
C VAL A 139 -8.88 -2.40 -5.38
N ILE A 140 -9.35 -2.66 -6.59
CA ILE A 140 -10.25 -1.80 -7.35
C ILE A 140 -11.54 -2.58 -7.62
N PRO A 141 -12.66 -2.27 -6.95
CA PRO A 141 -13.97 -2.84 -7.23
C PRO A 141 -14.43 -2.49 -8.66
N LYS A 142 -15.05 -3.44 -9.36
CA LYS A 142 -15.55 -3.24 -10.74
C LYS A 142 -16.88 -2.53 -10.77
N GLU A 143 -17.82 -2.93 -9.89
CA GLU A 143 -19.12 -2.27 -9.79
C GLU A 143 -19.00 -1.05 -8.89
N THR A 144 -19.45 0.09 -9.41
CA THR A 144 -19.26 1.37 -8.72
C THR A 144 -20.56 2.10 -8.42
N TRP A 145 -21.71 1.59 -8.85
CA TRP A 145 -22.98 2.24 -8.62
C TRP A 145 -24.19 1.31 -8.80
N ILE A 146 -25.29 1.69 -8.15
CA ILE A 146 -26.65 1.16 -8.36
C ILE A 146 -27.63 2.33 -8.41
N TYR A 147 -28.86 2.08 -8.81
CA TYR A 147 -29.94 3.04 -8.60
C TYR A 147 -30.52 2.93 -7.19
N TYR A 148 -31.11 4.04 -6.73
CA TYR A 148 -31.85 4.07 -5.47
C TYR A 148 -32.98 3.03 -5.50
N GLY A 149 -33.07 2.24 -4.42
CA GLY A 149 -34.02 1.14 -4.28
C GLY A 149 -33.51 -0.23 -4.72
N GLN A 150 -32.45 -0.31 -5.51
CA GLN A 150 -31.84 -1.59 -5.87
C GLN A 150 -31.08 -2.20 -4.71
N ALA A 151 -31.06 -3.52 -4.66
CA ALA A 151 -30.27 -4.25 -3.67
C ALA A 151 -28.76 -4.04 -3.91
N ILE A 152 -28.02 -3.78 -2.84
CA ILE A 152 -26.57 -3.72 -2.89
C ILE A 152 -26.02 -5.12 -3.14
N PRO A 153 -25.10 -5.32 -4.09
CA PRO A 153 -24.49 -6.62 -4.33
C PRO A 153 -23.85 -7.19 -3.06
N GLU A 154 -24.08 -8.47 -2.79
CA GLU A 154 -23.43 -9.16 -1.66
C GLU A 154 -21.95 -9.43 -1.92
N ASN A 155 -21.56 -9.54 -3.20
CA ASN A 155 -20.20 -9.79 -3.64
C ASN A 155 -19.83 -8.81 -4.74
N PHE A 156 -18.69 -8.16 -4.59
CA PHE A 156 -18.12 -7.26 -5.59
C PHE A 156 -16.97 -7.94 -6.29
N GLU A 157 -17.01 -7.98 -7.62
CA GLU A 157 -15.84 -8.30 -8.40
C GLU A 157 -14.81 -7.18 -8.29
N TYR A 158 -13.54 -7.51 -8.35
CA TYR A 158 -12.45 -6.56 -8.24
C TYR A 158 -11.28 -6.91 -9.15
N THR A 159 -10.38 -5.96 -9.32
CA THR A 159 -9.04 -6.18 -9.86
C THR A 159 -8.01 -5.74 -8.85
N VAL A 160 -6.82 -6.36 -8.89
CA VAL A 160 -5.69 -5.97 -8.06
C VAL A 160 -4.65 -5.27 -8.93
N GLU A 161 -4.30 -4.04 -8.57
CA GLU A 161 -3.22 -3.33 -9.23
C GLU A 161 -1.88 -3.83 -8.67
N GLN A 162 -1.20 -4.66 -9.46
CA GLN A 162 0.09 -5.26 -9.10
C GLN A 162 0.98 -5.33 -10.34
N PRO A 163 2.32 -5.35 -10.18
CA PRO A 163 3.23 -5.62 -11.28
C PRO A 163 2.95 -6.99 -11.92
N GLU A 164 3.15 -7.11 -13.24
CA GLU A 164 2.87 -8.36 -13.97
C GLU A 164 3.63 -9.58 -13.44
N GLU A 165 4.78 -9.36 -12.81
CA GLU A 165 5.59 -10.38 -12.16
C GLU A 165 5.01 -10.93 -10.85
N TYR A 166 4.06 -10.21 -10.25
CA TYR A 166 3.39 -10.62 -9.01
C TYR A 166 2.03 -11.22 -9.36
N ASN A 167 1.95 -12.50 -9.51
CA ASN A 167 0.67 -13.19 -9.67
C ASN A 167 0.08 -13.52 -8.28
N VAL A 168 -0.31 -12.47 -7.55
CA VAL A 168 -0.86 -12.60 -6.19
C VAL A 168 -2.37 -12.61 -6.24
N ASP A 169 -2.98 -13.69 -5.77
CA ASP A 169 -4.41 -13.75 -5.48
C ASP A 169 -4.64 -13.38 -4.01
N LEU A 170 -5.25 -12.22 -3.79
CA LEU A 170 -5.57 -11.75 -2.44
C LEU A 170 -6.80 -12.41 -1.85
N ASN A 171 -7.70 -12.93 -2.70
CA ASN A 171 -8.96 -13.54 -2.30
C ASN A 171 -9.70 -12.70 -1.23
N VAL A 172 -10.07 -11.47 -1.59
CA VAL A 172 -10.73 -10.53 -0.67
C VAL A 172 -12.25 -10.53 -0.88
N LYS A 173 -12.98 -10.40 0.22
CA LYS A 173 -14.41 -10.11 0.23
C LYS A 173 -14.61 -8.62 0.48
N ILE A 174 -15.27 -7.95 -0.47
CA ILE A 174 -15.51 -6.50 -0.43
C ILE A 174 -16.99 -6.26 -0.12
N ALA A 175 -17.25 -5.22 0.67
CA ALA A 175 -18.59 -4.68 0.90
C ALA A 175 -18.57 -3.16 0.83
N VAL A 176 -19.76 -2.56 0.78
CA VAL A 176 -19.92 -1.11 0.99
C VAL A 176 -19.97 -0.83 2.48
N GLN A 177 -19.28 0.20 2.91
CA GLN A 177 -19.21 0.55 4.32
C GLN A 177 -20.56 1.02 4.86
N GLY A 178 -20.98 0.44 5.96
CA GLY A 178 -22.27 0.70 6.59
C GLY A 178 -23.44 0.01 5.87
N GLU A 179 -24.63 0.55 6.04
CA GLU A 179 -25.85 0.11 5.36
C GLU A 179 -26.41 1.27 4.54
N PRO A 180 -25.84 1.56 3.36
CA PRO A 180 -26.27 2.69 2.55
C PRO A 180 -27.69 2.46 2.02
N LYS A 181 -28.57 3.42 2.30
CA LYS A 181 -29.98 3.39 1.88
C LYS A 181 -30.37 4.62 1.07
N ASN A 182 -29.56 5.65 1.05
CA ASN A 182 -29.86 6.93 0.43
C ASN A 182 -28.97 7.18 -0.79
N ILE A 183 -29.43 8.07 -1.66
CA ILE A 183 -28.62 8.58 -2.77
C ILE A 183 -27.34 9.22 -2.20
N GLY A 184 -26.18 8.88 -2.76
CA GLY A 184 -24.91 9.37 -2.27
C GLY A 184 -23.71 8.55 -2.69
N GLU A 185 -22.54 8.93 -2.15
CA GLU A 185 -21.27 8.21 -2.33
C GLU A 185 -20.88 7.53 -1.01
N TYR A 186 -20.36 6.32 -1.13
CA TYR A 186 -20.03 5.45 -0.02
C TYR A 186 -18.66 4.81 -0.23
N ASP A 187 -17.97 4.55 0.86
CA ASP A 187 -16.68 3.86 0.82
C ASP A 187 -16.87 2.35 0.71
N TYR A 188 -15.90 1.69 0.09
CA TYR A 188 -15.78 0.24 0.18
C TYR A 188 -14.94 -0.15 1.39
N VAL A 189 -15.15 -1.36 1.87
CA VAL A 189 -14.37 -1.98 2.93
C VAL A 189 -14.05 -3.42 2.56
N ILE A 190 -12.85 -3.87 2.90
CA ILE A 190 -12.50 -5.29 2.86
C ILE A 190 -12.99 -5.90 4.16
N LEU A 191 -13.91 -6.86 4.05
CA LEU A 191 -14.44 -7.60 5.20
C LEU A 191 -13.52 -8.74 5.61
N GLU A 192 -12.91 -9.39 4.61
CA GLU A 192 -12.09 -10.57 4.81
C GLU A 192 -11.06 -10.68 3.69
N GLN A 193 -9.87 -11.15 4.03
CA GLN A 193 -8.85 -11.57 3.09
C GLN A 193 -8.40 -12.97 3.47
N THR A 194 -8.51 -13.92 2.55
CA THR A 194 -8.19 -15.34 2.80
C THR A 194 -7.00 -15.82 1.99
N SER A 195 -6.14 -14.90 1.54
CA SER A 195 -4.89 -15.24 0.87
C SER A 195 -3.97 -16.01 1.81
N ASP A 196 -3.40 -17.11 1.33
CA ASP A 196 -2.38 -17.88 2.05
C ASP A 196 -0.99 -17.20 2.04
N ASN A 197 -0.85 -16.08 1.33
CA ASN A 197 0.40 -15.35 1.23
C ASN A 197 0.42 -14.16 2.21
N PRO A 198 1.12 -14.28 3.35
CA PRO A 198 1.16 -13.22 4.37
C PRO A 198 1.91 -11.97 3.94
N ASN A 199 2.62 -12.04 2.81
CA ASN A 199 3.49 -10.96 2.33
C ASN A 199 2.71 -9.81 1.69
N TYR A 200 1.40 -9.96 1.46
CA TYR A 200 0.59 -8.97 0.78
C TYR A 200 -0.73 -8.74 1.49
N ILE A 201 -1.14 -7.49 1.55
CA ILE A 201 -2.44 -7.07 2.09
C ILE A 201 -3.18 -6.21 1.07
N GLY A 202 -4.49 -6.45 0.91
CA GLY A 202 -5.34 -5.65 0.04
C GLY A 202 -5.72 -4.32 0.69
N LYS A 203 -5.69 -3.26 -0.10
CA LYS A 203 -6.18 -1.94 0.29
C LYS A 203 -7.09 -1.38 -0.79
N ILE A 204 -8.30 -1.00 -0.42
CA ILE A 204 -9.22 -0.36 -1.37
C ILE A 204 -8.59 0.92 -1.91
N SER A 205 -8.71 1.12 -3.24
CA SER A 205 -8.27 2.37 -3.88
C SER A 205 -9.05 3.56 -3.32
N GLU A 206 -8.36 4.60 -2.88
CA GLU A 206 -8.97 5.84 -2.36
C GLU A 206 -9.91 6.53 -3.36
N SER A 207 -9.67 6.31 -4.66
CA SER A 207 -10.53 6.83 -5.73
C SER A 207 -11.79 5.99 -5.98
N SER A 208 -11.88 4.80 -5.38
CA SER A 208 -13.02 3.90 -5.57
C SER A 208 -14.13 4.26 -4.62
N LYS A 209 -15.27 4.66 -5.15
CA LYS A 209 -16.49 4.96 -4.40
C LYS A 209 -17.65 4.20 -5.00
N PHE A 210 -18.49 3.66 -4.14
CA PHE A 210 -19.78 3.14 -4.52
C PHE A 210 -20.81 4.27 -4.51
N ARG A 211 -21.69 4.30 -5.51
CA ARG A 211 -22.70 5.35 -5.63
C ARG A 211 -24.09 4.78 -5.67
N ILE A 212 -24.98 5.33 -4.91
CA ILE A 212 -26.41 5.16 -5.10
C ILE A 212 -26.90 6.39 -5.86
N LYS A 213 -27.36 6.18 -7.09
CA LYS A 213 -27.82 7.24 -7.98
C LYS A 213 -29.33 7.35 -7.94
N GLU A 214 -29.83 8.54 -8.16
CA GLU A 214 -31.24 8.72 -8.44
C GLU A 214 -31.60 8.02 -9.76
N TYR A 215 -32.70 7.30 -9.76
CA TYR A 215 -33.22 6.75 -11.00
C TYR A 215 -33.82 7.89 -11.81
N SER A 216 -33.23 8.19 -12.96
CA SER A 216 -33.79 9.15 -13.90
C SER A 216 -34.51 8.40 -15.02
N PRO A 217 -35.83 8.51 -15.11
CA PRO A 217 -36.60 7.88 -16.19
C PRO A 217 -36.32 8.47 -17.58
N GLU A 218 -35.52 9.56 -17.65
CA GLU A 218 -35.12 10.16 -18.94
C GLU A 218 -34.15 9.28 -19.74
N GLU A 219 -33.53 8.30 -19.12
CA GLU A 219 -32.72 7.30 -19.82
C GLU A 219 -33.58 6.16 -20.41
N LYS A 220 -34.40 6.47 -21.41
CA LYS A 220 -34.81 5.54 -22.48
C LYS A 220 -35.74 4.36 -22.21
N TYR A 221 -36.35 4.14 -21.09
CA TYR A 221 -36.95 2.83 -20.81
C TYR A 221 -38.48 2.75 -20.81
N LEU A 222 -39.19 3.84 -21.06
CA LEU A 222 -40.63 3.87 -20.82
C LEU A 222 -41.50 3.89 -22.08
N LEU A 223 -40.92 3.92 -23.26
CA LEU A 223 -41.73 3.94 -24.48
C LEU A 223 -41.27 2.82 -25.41
N ASN A 224 -42.08 1.76 -25.48
CA ASN A 224 -42.09 0.97 -26.68
C ASN A 224 -42.47 1.91 -27.83
N ASP A 225 -41.67 1.95 -28.89
CA ASP A 225 -41.92 2.72 -30.14
C ASP A 225 -43.20 2.26 -30.84
N GLU A 226 -44.13 1.62 -30.18
CA GLU A 226 -45.40 1.20 -30.75
C GLU A 226 -46.37 2.37 -30.71
N THR A 227 -46.74 2.84 -31.90
CA THR A 227 -47.79 3.81 -32.08
C THR A 227 -49.15 3.11 -31.83
N TYR A 228 -49.74 3.35 -30.67
CA TYR A 228 -51.07 2.86 -30.36
C TYR A 228 -52.13 3.79 -30.93
N TYR A 229 -52.99 3.25 -31.81
CA TYR A 229 -54.21 3.94 -32.28
C TYR A 229 -55.41 3.78 -31.35
N SER A 230 -55.15 3.54 -30.05
CA SER A 230 -56.17 3.42 -29.02
C SER A 230 -56.00 4.54 -27.99
N ASN A 231 -57.10 4.87 -27.31
CA ASN A 231 -57.10 5.86 -26.21
C ASN A 231 -56.48 5.37 -24.91
N HIS A 232 -55.69 4.29 -24.94
CA HIS A 232 -54.93 3.80 -23.79
C HIS A 232 -53.57 3.29 -24.27
N ALA A 233 -52.57 3.42 -23.38
CA ALA A 233 -51.24 2.90 -23.59
C ALA A 233 -50.83 2.03 -22.38
N LYS A 234 -50.09 0.96 -22.63
CA LYS A 234 -49.47 0.14 -21.62
C LYS A 234 -48.02 0.64 -21.39
N LEU A 235 -47.73 1.08 -20.18
CA LEU A 235 -46.37 1.40 -19.79
C LEU A 235 -45.84 0.24 -18.94
N THR A 236 -44.70 -0.31 -19.29
CA THR A 236 -44.08 -1.44 -18.57
C THR A 236 -42.84 -0.95 -17.88
N ALA A 237 -42.69 -1.30 -16.63
CA ALA A 237 -41.46 -1.04 -15.87
C ALA A 237 -40.29 -1.84 -16.45
N PRO A 238 -39.05 -1.34 -16.35
CA PRO A 238 -37.85 -2.13 -16.64
C PRO A 238 -37.78 -3.38 -15.76
N ASP A 239 -37.00 -4.38 -16.19
CA ASP A 239 -36.78 -5.58 -15.38
C ASP A 239 -36.24 -5.22 -13.99
N GLY A 240 -36.85 -5.78 -12.95
CA GLY A 240 -36.50 -5.49 -11.57
C GLY A 240 -37.10 -4.22 -10.97
N PHE A 241 -37.99 -3.53 -11.73
CA PHE A 241 -38.70 -2.34 -11.26
C PHE A 241 -40.22 -2.51 -11.33
N GLU A 242 -40.90 -1.70 -10.54
CA GLU A 242 -42.36 -1.55 -10.60
C GLU A 242 -42.71 -0.10 -10.88
N ILE A 243 -43.87 0.13 -11.50
CA ILE A 243 -44.38 1.46 -11.88
C ILE A 243 -45.71 1.73 -11.21
N SER A 244 -45.91 2.95 -10.76
CA SER A 244 -47.17 3.41 -10.16
C SER A 244 -47.59 4.75 -10.74
N SER A 245 -48.89 4.92 -10.95
CA SER A 245 -49.50 6.19 -11.35
C SER A 245 -49.98 7.03 -10.16
N ASP A 246 -50.08 6.44 -8.97
CA ASP A 246 -50.60 7.09 -7.76
C ASP A 246 -49.59 7.14 -6.59
N GLY A 247 -48.41 6.54 -6.79
CA GLY A 247 -47.37 6.46 -5.77
C GLY A 247 -47.64 5.46 -4.63
N ASN A 248 -48.75 4.69 -4.70
CA ASN A 248 -49.16 3.76 -3.65
C ASN A 248 -49.31 2.32 -4.14
N ASN A 249 -49.80 2.16 -5.37
CA ASN A 249 -49.99 0.85 -5.97
C ASN A 249 -48.99 0.63 -7.08
N PHE A 250 -48.05 -0.27 -6.86
CA PHE A 250 -46.98 -0.60 -7.78
C PHE A 250 -47.24 -1.92 -8.50
N SER A 251 -46.86 -1.99 -9.76
CA SER A 251 -46.94 -3.19 -10.60
C SER A 251 -45.90 -3.16 -11.72
N ASN A 252 -45.70 -4.31 -12.39
CA ASN A 252 -44.78 -4.39 -13.51
C ASN A 252 -45.25 -3.57 -14.72
N TYR A 253 -46.51 -3.16 -14.74
CA TYR A 253 -47.07 -2.28 -15.78
C TYR A 253 -48.28 -1.51 -15.25
N ILE A 254 -48.55 -0.38 -15.93
CA ILE A 254 -49.81 0.36 -15.76
C ILE A 254 -50.47 0.56 -17.11
N ILE A 255 -51.78 0.71 -17.10
CA ILE A 255 -52.56 1.07 -18.30
C ILE A 255 -53.05 2.51 -18.13
N VAL A 256 -52.60 3.39 -19.01
CA VAL A 256 -53.03 4.79 -19.04
C VAL A 256 -54.20 4.90 -20.00
N THR A 257 -55.38 5.21 -19.46
CA THR A 257 -56.66 5.20 -20.19
C THR A 257 -57.05 6.57 -20.76
N SER A 258 -56.42 7.65 -20.36
CA SER A 258 -56.63 8.98 -20.96
C SER A 258 -55.28 9.66 -21.10
N LEU A 259 -54.92 9.89 -22.37
CA LEU A 259 -53.76 10.72 -22.73
C LEU A 259 -54.25 12.15 -22.87
N ASP A 260 -54.51 12.84 -21.77
CA ASP A 260 -54.65 14.28 -21.76
C ASP A 260 -53.31 14.90 -22.18
N LYS A 261 -53.37 15.97 -22.98
CA LYS A 261 -52.18 16.70 -23.43
C LYS A 261 -51.45 17.31 -22.23
N GLY A 262 -50.61 16.54 -21.61
CA GLY A 262 -49.81 16.98 -20.44
C GLY A 262 -48.86 15.92 -19.99
N THR A 263 -47.82 16.31 -19.22
CA THR A 263 -46.91 15.42 -18.60
C THR A 263 -47.58 14.70 -17.44
N GLN A 264 -47.72 13.37 -17.55
CA GLN A 264 -48.20 12.56 -16.39
C GLN A 264 -46.98 12.10 -15.59
N PRO A 265 -46.88 12.50 -14.34
CA PRO A 265 -45.81 11.96 -13.48
C PRO A 265 -46.09 10.52 -13.10
N PHE A 266 -45.11 9.66 -13.26
CA PHE A 266 -45.12 8.29 -12.78
C PHE A 266 -44.02 8.11 -11.74
N VAL A 267 -44.25 7.24 -10.78
CA VAL A 267 -43.24 6.82 -9.81
C VAL A 267 -42.80 5.43 -10.20
N VAL A 268 -41.51 5.25 -10.33
CA VAL A 268 -40.86 3.96 -10.59
C VAL A 268 -40.06 3.60 -9.35
N CYS A 269 -40.24 2.39 -8.86
CA CYS A 269 -39.41 1.84 -7.78
C CYS A 269 -38.94 0.44 -8.18
N ASP A 270 -37.91 -0.05 -7.53
CA ASP A 270 -37.57 -1.47 -7.61
C ASP A 270 -38.58 -2.31 -6.83
N GLY A 271 -38.85 -3.48 -7.38
CA GLY A 271 -39.79 -4.44 -6.81
C GLY A 271 -39.24 -5.19 -5.59
#